data_2f0935ececa1ce7f2c3c069e314bd48d
#
_entry.id   2f0935ececa1ce7f2c3c069e314bd48d
#
_cell.length_a   1.000
_cell.length_b   1.000
_cell.length_c   1.000
_cell.angle_alpha   90.00
_cell.angle_beta   90.00
_cell.angle_gamma   90.00
#
_symmetry.space_group_name_H-M   'P 1'
#
loop_
_entity.id
_entity.type
_entity.pdbx_description
1 polymer ?
#
loop_
_entity_poly.entity_id
_entity_poly.type
_entity_poly.pdbx_seq_one_letter_code
_entity_poly.pdbx_strand_id
1 'polypeptide(L)'
;RNGKIFYTSTTSLSHISKSAGNQTVKEKQKGPVSRALTRRKHPVETGCFSIKNKGDDHMFRAEERFVPFEKKIWLSSPTMHGPELEYIKDAYEKNWMSTVGENINEVERLACETVGCKYAVALATGTSALHLAVKLAGVKPGEKVFCSDMTFSATVNPVVYEGGVPVFIDTEYDTWNMDPVALEKAFELYPEVRVAVIAHLYGTPGKIDELRAVCERHGAMIIEDAAESLGASYKGQQTGTFGTYNAISFNGNKIITGSAGGMLLTDDKDAADQARKWSTQSRENAAWYQHEKVGYNYRMSNVIAGVVRGQFPYLKEHIAQKKAIYERYREGFKDLPVRMNPFDAENSEPNYWLSCLVIDPEAMCRQVRGEQESLYLPEPGKSCPMEILETLARYNAEGRPIWKPMHMQPIFRMNGFVTREGNGRARTNAYIAGGAVGSDGKPLDVGMDIFQRGLCLPSDNKMTSEQQDTIIKIIRSCFND
;
A
#
# COMPACT_ATOMS: atom_id res chain seq x y z
N ARG A 1 -21.06 -25.44 58.51
CA ARG A 1 -22.28 -26.24 58.21
C ARG A 1 -22.30 -26.58 56.71
N ASN A 2 -22.14 -27.84 56.49
CA ASN A 2 -22.20 -28.78 55.41
C ASN A 2 -23.25 -28.49 54.33
N GLY A 3 -22.93 -28.88 53.12
CA GLY A 3 -23.87 -29.12 52.03
C GLY A 3 -23.14 -29.59 50.74
N LYS A 4 -22.66 -30.82 50.70
CA LYS A 4 -22.27 -31.55 49.50
C LYS A 4 -23.53 -31.96 48.73
N ILE A 5 -23.57 -31.75 47.42
CA ILE A 5 -24.45 -32.57 46.55
C ILE A 5 -23.60 -33.07 45.38
N PHE A 6 -23.46 -34.42 45.36
CA PHE A 6 -23.00 -35.23 44.23
C PHE A 6 -24.17 -35.47 43.27
N TYR A 7 -23.94 -35.44 41.96
CA TYR A 7 -24.71 -36.21 41.02
C TYR A 7 -23.78 -36.94 40.04
N THR A 8 -23.77 -38.24 40.20
CA THR A 8 -23.36 -39.25 39.24
C THR A 8 -24.59 -39.66 38.43
N SER A 9 -24.49 -39.83 37.12
CA SER A 9 -25.13 -40.97 36.45
C SER A 9 -24.59 -41.18 35.03
N THR A 10 -24.05 -42.31 34.87
CA THR A 10 -23.79 -43.11 33.68
C THR A 10 -25.07 -43.59 33.04
N THR A 11 -25.08 -43.74 31.72
CA THR A 11 -25.74 -44.79 30.88
C THR A 11 -25.68 -44.31 29.44
N SER A 12 -25.43 -45.05 28.44
CA SER A 12 -25.08 -46.39 28.01
C SER A 12 -25.32 -46.42 26.49
N LEU A 13 -24.41 -47.04 25.79
CA LEU A 13 -24.45 -47.36 24.36
C LEU A 13 -25.65 -48.27 24.02
N SER A 14 -26.28 -48.05 22.87
CA SER A 14 -26.98 -49.14 22.18
C SER A 14 -26.79 -49.05 20.66
N HIS A 15 -26.36 -50.18 20.13
CA HIS A 15 -26.21 -50.54 18.73
C HIS A 15 -27.52 -50.45 17.93
N ILE A 16 -27.39 -50.10 16.64
CA ILE A 16 -28.25 -50.65 15.59
C ILE A 16 -27.38 -51.03 14.39
N SER A 17 -27.61 -52.29 13.96
CA SER A 17 -26.89 -53.06 12.96
C SER A 17 -27.42 -52.88 11.55
N LYS A 18 -26.50 -53.05 10.63
CA LYS A 18 -26.52 -53.55 9.24
C LYS A 18 -27.87 -53.97 8.63
N SER A 19 -28.09 -53.56 7.37
CA SER A 19 -28.56 -54.49 6.34
C SER A 19 -27.92 -54.15 4.99
N ALA A 20 -27.40 -55.22 4.38
CA ALA A 20 -26.76 -55.24 3.06
C ALA A 20 -27.83 -55.44 1.98
N GLY A 21 -27.58 -54.87 0.81
CA GLY A 21 -28.32 -55.15 -0.41
C GLY A 21 -27.39 -55.15 -1.61
N ASN A 22 -26.98 -56.32 -2.02
CA ASN A 22 -26.26 -56.62 -3.26
C ASN A 22 -27.15 -56.37 -4.48
N GLN A 23 -26.65 -55.67 -5.50
CA GLN A 23 -27.01 -55.95 -6.89
C GLN A 23 -25.78 -55.84 -7.79
N THR A 24 -25.42 -56.97 -8.32
CA THR A 24 -24.46 -57.23 -9.41
C THR A 24 -25.03 -56.79 -10.77
N VAL A 25 -24.27 -56.03 -11.54
CA VAL A 25 -24.43 -55.99 -13.02
C VAL A 25 -23.04 -55.88 -13.66
N LYS A 26 -22.79 -56.91 -14.43
CA LYS A 26 -21.80 -57.34 -15.43
C LYS A 26 -20.79 -56.30 -15.99
N GLU A 27 -19.55 -56.82 -15.99
CA GLU A 27 -18.42 -56.39 -16.82
C GLU A 27 -18.71 -56.32 -18.32
N LYS A 28 -18.16 -55.31 -18.98
CA LYS A 28 -17.67 -55.43 -20.36
C LYS A 28 -16.26 -54.79 -20.44
N GLN A 29 -15.32 -55.65 -20.72
CA GLN A 29 -13.92 -55.37 -21.07
C GLN A 29 -13.85 -54.52 -22.33
N LYS A 30 -13.01 -53.48 -22.37
CA LYS A 30 -12.20 -53.09 -23.53
C LYS A 30 -10.94 -52.32 -23.07
N GLY A 31 -9.86 -52.72 -23.65
CA GLY A 31 -8.46 -52.66 -23.37
C GLY A 31 -7.76 -51.28 -23.22
N PRO A 32 -6.44 -51.32 -23.06
CA PRO A 32 -5.69 -50.24 -22.42
C PRO A 32 -5.26 -49.15 -23.38
N VAL A 33 -5.49 -47.84 -23.03
CA VAL A 33 -4.75 -46.74 -23.63
C VAL A 33 -3.96 -46.09 -22.51
N SER A 34 -2.70 -46.43 -22.46
CA SER A 34 -1.65 -45.76 -21.73
C SER A 34 -1.54 -44.30 -22.19
N ARG A 35 -1.82 -43.32 -21.33
CA ARG A 35 -1.32 -41.95 -21.47
C ARG A 35 -0.68 -41.57 -20.16
N ALA A 36 0.64 -41.56 -20.17
CA ALA A 36 1.48 -40.99 -19.15
C ALA A 36 1.13 -39.55 -18.90
N LEU A 37 0.60 -39.24 -17.73
CA LEU A 37 0.49 -37.87 -17.20
C LEU A 37 1.86 -37.49 -16.64
N THR A 38 2.70 -36.89 -17.46
CA THR A 38 3.87 -36.16 -17.02
C THR A 38 3.40 -34.92 -16.23
N ARG A 39 3.61 -34.92 -14.93
CA ARG A 39 3.51 -33.75 -14.06
C ARG A 39 4.55 -32.73 -14.55
N ARG A 40 4.12 -31.73 -15.30
CA ARG A 40 4.90 -30.52 -15.50
C ARG A 40 4.84 -29.72 -14.19
N LYS A 41 5.98 -29.59 -13.54
CA LYS A 41 6.23 -28.57 -12.53
C LYS A 41 6.18 -27.22 -13.24
N HIS A 42 5.18 -26.41 -12.98
CA HIS A 42 5.19 -25.03 -13.37
C HIS A 42 6.06 -24.25 -12.39
N PRO A 43 7.06 -23.51 -12.86
CA PRO A 43 7.66 -22.46 -12.05
C PRO A 43 6.60 -21.36 -11.89
N VAL A 44 6.52 -20.78 -10.71
CA VAL A 44 5.76 -19.54 -10.48
C VAL A 44 6.58 -18.42 -11.14
N GLU A 45 6.36 -18.22 -12.42
CA GLU A 45 6.85 -17.00 -13.10
C GLU A 45 5.98 -15.84 -12.65
N THR A 46 6.61 -14.90 -11.98
CA THR A 46 6.11 -13.53 -11.86
C THR A 46 5.83 -13.02 -13.27
N GLY A 47 4.55 -12.88 -13.61
CA GLY A 47 4.10 -12.64 -14.95
C GLY A 47 4.65 -11.35 -15.58
N CYS A 48 5.64 -11.52 -16.38
CA CYS A 48 5.97 -10.59 -17.46
C CYS A 48 5.07 -10.99 -18.64
N PHE A 49 4.00 -10.24 -18.89
CA PHE A 49 3.13 -10.50 -20.04
C PHE A 49 3.85 -10.11 -21.32
N SER A 50 4.32 -11.10 -22.04
CA SER A 50 4.78 -10.95 -23.41
C SER A 50 3.59 -11.15 -24.34
N ILE A 51 3.07 -10.10 -24.95
CA ILE A 51 2.15 -10.19 -26.08
C ILE A 51 3.01 -10.49 -27.32
N LYS A 52 3.03 -11.74 -27.74
CA LYS A 52 3.56 -12.10 -29.07
C LYS A 52 2.49 -11.79 -30.13
N ASN A 53 2.50 -10.58 -30.67
CA ASN A 53 1.90 -10.32 -31.96
C ASN A 53 2.88 -10.80 -33.05
N LYS A 54 2.47 -11.78 -33.83
CA LYS A 54 3.14 -12.16 -35.06
C LYS A 54 2.82 -11.10 -36.13
N GLY A 55 3.78 -10.26 -36.44
CA GLY A 55 3.73 -9.32 -37.55
C GLY A 55 3.96 -7.89 -37.15
N ASP A 56 5.10 -7.38 -37.56
CA ASP A 56 5.64 -6.03 -37.56
C ASP A 56 6.73 -5.71 -36.56
N ASP A 57 7.97 -5.90 -37.03
CA ASP A 57 9.22 -5.50 -36.35
C ASP A 57 9.45 -3.97 -36.32
N HIS A 58 8.42 -3.15 -36.56
CA HIS A 58 8.58 -1.70 -36.72
C HIS A 58 8.03 -0.84 -35.58
N MET A 59 7.77 -1.40 -34.37
CA MET A 59 7.01 -0.69 -33.35
C MET A 59 7.82 -0.12 -32.18
N PHE A 60 9.17 -0.05 -32.25
CA PHE A 60 9.96 0.47 -31.12
C PHE A 60 11.00 1.49 -31.56
N ARG A 61 10.82 2.74 -31.11
CA ARG A 61 11.69 3.86 -31.40
C ARG A 61 13.06 3.81 -30.72
N ALA A 62 13.21 3.07 -29.64
CA ALA A 62 14.49 2.87 -28.97
C ALA A 62 15.24 1.72 -29.63
N GLU A 63 15.62 1.90 -30.90
CA GLU A 63 16.53 0.98 -31.58
C GLU A 63 17.90 1.00 -30.87
N GLU A 64 18.27 -0.13 -30.25
CA GLU A 64 19.63 -0.64 -29.99
C GLU A 64 20.71 0.32 -29.43
N ARG A 65 20.36 1.48 -28.84
CA ARG A 65 21.35 2.45 -28.38
C ARG A 65 21.87 2.19 -26.96
N PHE A 66 21.18 1.35 -26.18
CA PHE A 66 21.54 1.10 -24.79
C PHE A 66 21.79 -0.39 -24.56
N VAL A 67 22.74 -0.68 -23.68
CA VAL A 67 22.99 -2.05 -23.21
C VAL A 67 22.12 -2.28 -21.99
N PRO A 68 21.35 -3.38 -21.90
CA PRO A 68 20.60 -3.73 -20.71
C PRO A 68 21.52 -3.81 -19.47
N PHE A 69 21.02 -3.35 -18.34
CA PHE A 69 21.77 -3.45 -17.08
C PHE A 69 22.02 -4.92 -16.74
N GLU A 70 23.26 -5.24 -16.38
CA GLU A 70 23.67 -6.59 -15.98
C GLU A 70 22.84 -7.08 -14.78
N LYS A 71 22.67 -6.21 -13.77
CA LYS A 71 21.80 -6.45 -12.62
C LYS A 71 20.55 -5.62 -12.73
N LYS A 72 19.41 -6.20 -12.34
CA LYS A 72 18.13 -5.50 -12.34
C LYS A 72 18.20 -4.25 -11.47
N ILE A 73 17.79 -3.11 -12.03
CA ILE A 73 17.54 -1.89 -11.27
C ILE A 73 16.11 -1.95 -10.77
N TRP A 74 15.96 -2.00 -9.45
CA TRP A 74 14.67 -2.15 -8.82
C TRP A 74 13.95 -0.80 -8.64
N LEU A 75 12.63 -0.86 -8.50
CA LEU A 75 11.84 0.32 -8.12
C LEU A 75 12.27 0.84 -6.74
N SER A 76 12.29 -0.03 -5.76
CA SER A 76 12.80 0.21 -4.40
C SER A 76 13.01 -1.14 -3.73
N SER A 77 14.23 -1.47 -3.36
CA SER A 77 14.56 -2.73 -2.73
C SER A 77 15.25 -2.52 -1.37
N PRO A 78 15.25 -3.51 -0.47
CA PRO A 78 15.90 -3.41 0.82
C PRO A 78 17.37 -3.03 0.70
N THR A 79 17.84 -2.10 1.53
CA THR A 79 19.25 -1.77 1.69
C THR A 79 19.68 -2.13 3.10
N MET A 80 20.61 -3.10 3.22
CA MET A 80 21.10 -3.61 4.51
C MET A 80 22.45 -2.99 4.85
N HIS A 81 22.74 -2.80 6.13
CA HIS A 81 23.91 -2.09 6.63
C HIS A 81 24.83 -2.95 7.51
N GLY A 82 24.35 -4.10 8.00
CA GLY A 82 25.13 -5.01 8.84
C GLY A 82 24.58 -5.17 10.27
N PRO A 83 24.26 -4.08 11.00
CA PRO A 83 23.76 -4.19 12.38
C PRO A 83 22.49 -5.06 12.51
N GLU A 84 21.71 -5.17 11.46
CA GLU A 84 20.51 -6.00 11.41
C GLU A 84 20.83 -7.47 11.74
N LEU A 85 21.92 -7.99 11.19
CA LEU A 85 22.35 -9.38 11.44
C LEU A 85 22.79 -9.58 12.89
N GLU A 86 23.42 -8.57 13.49
CA GLU A 86 23.84 -8.63 14.90
C GLU A 86 22.64 -8.72 15.84
N TYR A 87 21.58 -7.92 15.60
CA TYR A 87 20.35 -7.99 16.38
C TYR A 87 19.57 -9.28 16.18
N ILE A 88 19.58 -9.86 14.96
CA ILE A 88 19.02 -11.19 14.70
C ILE A 88 19.81 -12.25 15.48
N LYS A 89 21.15 -12.21 15.43
CA LYS A 89 22.02 -13.12 16.13
C LYS A 89 21.82 -13.03 17.65
N ASP A 90 21.75 -11.84 18.21
CA ASP A 90 21.47 -11.63 19.63
C ASP A 90 20.15 -12.24 20.06
N ALA A 91 19.08 -12.02 19.25
CA ALA A 91 17.78 -12.64 19.51
C ALA A 91 17.83 -14.17 19.48
N TYR A 92 18.61 -14.74 18.54
CA TYR A 92 18.82 -16.19 18.42
C TYR A 92 19.59 -16.75 19.62
N GLU A 93 20.72 -16.15 19.97
CA GLU A 93 21.58 -16.62 21.08
C GLU A 93 20.88 -16.54 22.45
N LYS A 94 20.06 -15.49 22.67
CA LYS A 94 19.27 -15.31 23.86
C LYS A 94 17.94 -16.09 23.87
N ASN A 95 17.66 -16.84 22.80
CA ASN A 95 16.40 -17.57 22.59
C ASN A 95 15.12 -16.69 22.65
N TRP A 96 15.23 -15.43 22.21
CA TRP A 96 14.10 -14.50 22.07
C TRP A 96 13.52 -14.51 20.64
N MET A 97 13.25 -15.73 20.14
CA MET A 97 12.73 -15.99 18.80
C MET A 97 11.20 -16.02 18.76
N SER A 98 10.56 -15.00 19.35
CA SER A 98 9.11 -14.94 19.50
C SER A 98 8.60 -13.49 19.33
N THR A 99 7.40 -13.22 19.80
CA THR A 99 6.76 -11.89 19.76
C THR A 99 7.00 -11.06 21.05
N VAL A 100 8.04 -11.40 21.80
CA VAL A 100 8.56 -10.66 22.95
C VAL A 100 10.07 -10.57 22.83
N GLY A 101 10.66 -9.50 23.35
CA GLY A 101 12.12 -9.31 23.37
C GLY A 101 12.50 -7.83 23.31
N GLU A 102 13.79 -7.60 23.56
CA GLU A 102 14.36 -6.25 23.66
C GLU A 102 14.26 -5.46 22.34
N ASN A 103 14.44 -6.11 21.19
CA ASN A 103 14.37 -5.43 19.92
C ASN A 103 12.99 -4.80 19.67
N ILE A 104 11.92 -5.45 20.13
CA ILE A 104 10.55 -4.90 20.01
C ILE A 104 10.40 -3.64 20.86
N ASN A 105 10.89 -3.67 22.11
CA ASN A 105 10.80 -2.52 22.99
C ASN A 105 11.63 -1.34 22.44
N GLU A 106 12.81 -1.63 21.94
CA GLU A 106 13.71 -0.64 21.38
C GLU A 106 13.17 -0.01 20.10
N VAL A 107 12.55 -0.79 19.21
CA VAL A 107 11.92 -0.28 18.00
C VAL A 107 10.72 0.61 18.31
N GLU A 108 9.91 0.27 19.32
CA GLU A 108 8.82 1.14 19.80
C GLU A 108 9.38 2.47 20.36
N ARG A 109 10.46 2.42 21.13
CA ARG A 109 11.14 3.62 21.66
C ARG A 109 11.71 4.50 20.55
N LEU A 110 12.45 3.90 19.61
CA LEU A 110 13.04 4.60 18.47
C LEU A 110 11.97 5.25 17.58
N ALA A 111 10.84 4.57 17.36
CA ALA A 111 9.74 5.13 16.62
C ALA A 111 9.14 6.36 17.31
N CYS A 112 8.89 6.29 18.63
CA CYS A 112 8.40 7.43 19.42
C CYS A 112 9.37 8.63 19.33
N GLU A 113 10.67 8.39 19.45
CA GLU A 113 11.69 9.45 19.38
C GLU A 113 11.79 10.05 17.96
N THR A 114 11.72 9.20 16.93
CA THR A 114 11.86 9.64 15.53
C THR A 114 10.64 10.43 15.06
N VAL A 115 9.44 9.96 15.42
CA VAL A 115 8.19 10.51 14.91
C VAL A 115 7.65 11.60 15.85
N GLY A 116 7.94 11.53 17.15
CA GLY A 116 7.48 12.49 18.16
C GLY A 116 6.11 12.17 18.76
N CYS A 117 5.71 10.89 18.77
CA CYS A 117 4.50 10.41 19.45
C CYS A 117 4.82 9.85 20.85
N LYS A 118 3.79 9.71 21.72
CA LYS A 118 4.00 9.18 23.07
C LYS A 118 4.05 7.65 23.12
N TYR A 119 3.28 6.96 22.28
CA TYR A 119 3.16 5.51 22.31
C TYR A 119 3.24 4.93 20.92
N ALA A 120 3.97 3.83 20.82
CA ALA A 120 4.10 3.02 19.62
C ALA A 120 3.80 1.56 19.96
N VAL A 121 3.13 0.86 19.06
CA VAL A 121 2.82 -0.57 19.19
C VAL A 121 3.33 -1.29 17.95
N ALA A 122 4.41 -2.05 18.11
CA ALA A 122 5.03 -2.81 17.02
C ALA A 122 4.16 -4.00 16.60
N LEU A 123 3.82 -4.06 15.33
CA LEU A 123 2.88 -5.00 14.73
C LEU A 123 3.49 -5.73 13.53
N ALA A 124 2.87 -6.83 13.13
CA ALA A 124 3.35 -7.69 12.06
C ALA A 124 3.38 -7.01 10.68
N THR A 125 2.52 -6.02 10.44
CA THR A 125 2.41 -5.27 9.16
C THR A 125 1.81 -3.89 9.38
N GLY A 126 2.01 -2.98 8.42
CA GLY A 126 1.26 -1.70 8.39
C GLY A 126 -0.26 -1.89 8.27
N THR A 127 -0.70 -2.92 7.53
CA THR A 127 -2.12 -3.28 7.44
C THR A 127 -2.71 -3.65 8.80
N SER A 128 -1.95 -4.39 9.63
CA SER A 128 -2.37 -4.70 11.01
C SER A 128 -2.49 -3.44 11.87
N ALA A 129 -1.59 -2.46 11.66
CA ALA A 129 -1.65 -1.18 12.37
C ALA A 129 -2.89 -0.38 11.98
N LEU A 130 -3.17 -0.26 10.69
CA LEU A 130 -4.38 0.39 10.17
C LEU A 130 -5.65 -0.33 10.64
N HIS A 131 -5.64 -1.67 10.67
CA HIS A 131 -6.80 -2.43 11.16
C HIS A 131 -7.08 -2.13 12.62
N LEU A 132 -6.08 -2.14 13.47
CA LEU A 132 -6.27 -1.79 14.89
C LEU A 132 -6.64 -0.32 15.06
N ALA A 133 -6.15 0.60 14.22
CA ALA A 133 -6.56 2.00 14.22
C ALA A 133 -8.06 2.17 13.89
N VAL A 134 -8.55 1.51 12.83
CA VAL A 134 -9.98 1.53 12.45
C VAL A 134 -10.85 0.92 13.55
N LYS A 135 -10.39 -0.17 14.17
CA LYS A 135 -11.06 -0.82 15.30
C LYS A 135 -11.10 0.06 16.54
N LEU A 136 -10.01 0.76 16.87
CA LEU A 136 -9.93 1.74 17.97
C LEU A 136 -10.86 2.94 17.72
N ALA A 137 -10.97 3.38 16.46
CA ALA A 137 -11.92 4.43 16.06
C ALA A 137 -13.39 4.01 16.22
N GLY A 138 -13.65 2.73 16.50
CA GLY A 138 -14.98 2.21 16.82
C GLY A 138 -15.89 2.03 15.61
N VAL A 139 -15.34 1.92 14.40
CA VAL A 139 -16.10 1.66 13.17
C VAL A 139 -16.90 0.38 13.30
N LYS A 140 -18.19 0.44 12.92
CA LYS A 140 -19.13 -0.67 13.01
C LYS A 140 -19.65 -1.08 11.63
N PRO A 141 -20.18 -2.29 11.52
CA PRO A 141 -20.79 -2.75 10.27
C PRO A 141 -21.85 -1.78 9.72
N GLY A 142 -21.69 -1.42 8.44
CA GLY A 142 -22.55 -0.49 7.71
C GLY A 142 -22.22 0.99 7.88
N GLU A 143 -21.35 1.38 8.81
CA GLU A 143 -20.91 2.76 8.95
C GLU A 143 -20.01 3.17 7.80
N LYS A 144 -20.23 4.36 7.27
CA LYS A 144 -19.39 4.93 6.22
C LYS A 144 -18.12 5.55 6.82
N VAL A 145 -17.00 5.39 6.09
CA VAL A 145 -15.70 5.94 6.44
C VAL A 145 -15.12 6.61 5.20
N PHE A 146 -14.67 7.85 5.32
CA PHE A 146 -13.95 8.52 4.24
C PHE A 146 -12.54 7.96 4.12
N CYS A 147 -12.12 7.69 2.88
CA CYS A 147 -10.79 7.15 2.60
C CYS A 147 -10.16 7.91 1.44
N SER A 148 -8.85 8.14 1.50
CA SER A 148 -8.08 8.59 0.34
C SER A 148 -8.35 7.65 -0.82
N ASP A 149 -8.62 8.20 -2.00
CA ASP A 149 -8.89 7.43 -3.20
C ASP A 149 -7.60 6.93 -3.86
N MET A 150 -6.61 7.81 -3.96
CA MET A 150 -5.32 7.49 -4.54
C MET A 150 -4.38 6.98 -3.45
N THR A 151 -4.46 5.67 -3.19
CA THR A 151 -3.71 5.02 -2.11
C THR A 151 -3.53 3.53 -2.39
N PHE A 152 -2.70 2.86 -1.58
CA PHE A 152 -2.62 1.40 -1.54
C PHE A 152 -3.84 0.81 -0.82
N SER A 153 -4.26 -0.38 -1.25
CA SER A 153 -5.47 -1.04 -0.71
C SER A 153 -5.45 -1.26 0.82
N ALA A 154 -4.26 -1.30 1.43
CA ALA A 154 -4.12 -1.46 2.88
C ALA A 154 -4.70 -0.29 3.69
N THR A 155 -4.82 0.91 3.12
CA THR A 155 -5.51 2.06 3.72
C THR A 155 -7.01 1.79 3.89
N VAL A 156 -7.61 1.05 2.97
CA VAL A 156 -9.06 0.87 2.83
C VAL A 156 -9.56 -0.46 3.37
N ASN A 157 -8.80 -1.54 3.12
CA ASN A 157 -9.21 -2.90 3.52
C ASN A 157 -9.60 -3.02 4.99
N PRO A 158 -8.93 -2.38 5.97
CA PRO A 158 -9.29 -2.41 7.38
C PRO A 158 -10.70 -1.91 7.68
N VAL A 159 -11.20 -0.93 6.92
CA VAL A 159 -12.59 -0.46 7.04
C VAL A 159 -13.56 -1.59 6.70
N VAL A 160 -13.26 -2.35 5.64
CA VAL A 160 -14.06 -3.50 5.22
C VAL A 160 -13.95 -4.65 6.21
N TYR A 161 -12.77 -4.86 6.84
CA TYR A 161 -12.60 -5.90 7.87
C TYR A 161 -13.51 -5.69 9.08
N GLU A 162 -13.74 -4.44 9.49
CA GLU A 162 -14.70 -4.10 10.57
C GLU A 162 -16.15 -3.95 10.06
N GLY A 163 -16.41 -4.28 8.77
CA GLY A 163 -17.73 -4.22 8.16
C GLY A 163 -18.18 -2.81 7.75
N GLY A 164 -17.29 -1.83 7.83
CA GLY A 164 -17.55 -0.46 7.37
C GLY A 164 -17.65 -0.35 5.86
N VAL A 165 -18.15 0.76 5.37
CA VAL A 165 -18.35 1.07 3.96
C VAL A 165 -17.44 2.23 3.55
N PRO A 166 -16.34 1.99 2.80
CA PRO A 166 -15.49 3.06 2.30
C PRO A 166 -16.25 4.00 1.36
N VAL A 167 -16.05 5.30 1.54
CA VAL A 167 -16.42 6.37 0.61
C VAL A 167 -15.11 7.06 0.20
N PHE A 168 -14.81 7.07 -1.08
CA PHE A 168 -13.55 7.57 -1.59
C PHE A 168 -13.60 9.06 -1.82
N ILE A 169 -12.57 9.75 -1.38
CA ILE A 169 -12.38 11.18 -1.57
C ILE A 169 -11.27 11.36 -2.59
N ASP A 170 -11.58 12.06 -3.67
CA ASP A 170 -10.65 12.30 -4.76
C ASP A 170 -9.38 13.03 -4.27
N THR A 171 -8.39 13.01 -5.11
CA THR A 171 -7.08 13.62 -4.87
C THR A 171 -6.99 15.01 -5.50
N GLU A 172 -5.93 15.76 -5.21
CA GLU A 172 -5.64 17.05 -5.82
C GLU A 172 -4.24 17.06 -6.47
N TYR A 173 -3.99 18.03 -7.37
CA TYR A 173 -2.78 18.02 -8.19
C TYR A 173 -1.52 18.49 -7.48
N ASP A 174 -1.63 19.24 -6.37
CA ASP A 174 -0.46 19.89 -5.76
C ASP A 174 0.39 18.95 -4.91
N THR A 175 -0.22 17.88 -4.37
CA THR A 175 0.47 16.88 -3.54
C THR A 175 0.12 15.44 -3.91
N TRP A 176 -0.87 15.23 -4.80
CA TRP A 176 -1.45 13.93 -5.15
C TRP A 176 -2.11 13.20 -3.97
N ASN A 177 -2.48 13.94 -2.94
CA ASN A 177 -3.16 13.41 -1.76
C ASN A 177 -4.63 13.85 -1.72
N MET A 178 -5.36 13.43 -0.69
CA MET A 178 -6.78 13.74 -0.52
C MET A 178 -7.06 15.22 -0.68
N ASP A 179 -8.05 15.56 -1.51
CA ASP A 179 -8.48 16.95 -1.74
C ASP A 179 -9.35 17.46 -0.57
N PRO A 180 -8.92 18.50 0.18
CA PRO A 180 -9.72 19.07 1.25
C PRO A 180 -11.09 19.60 0.79
N VAL A 181 -11.18 20.10 -0.45
CA VAL A 181 -12.45 20.59 -1.03
C VAL A 181 -13.39 19.43 -1.29
N ALA A 182 -12.88 18.33 -1.84
CA ALA A 182 -13.67 17.12 -2.02
C ALA A 182 -14.10 16.50 -0.67
N LEU A 183 -13.24 16.59 0.36
CA LEU A 183 -13.58 16.13 1.71
C LEU A 183 -14.71 16.96 2.33
N GLU A 184 -14.70 18.30 2.17
CA GLU A 184 -15.80 19.16 2.61
C GLU A 184 -17.12 18.77 1.92
N LYS A 185 -17.07 18.58 0.59
CA LYS A 185 -18.22 18.10 -0.20
C LYS A 185 -18.71 16.72 0.24
N ALA A 186 -17.81 15.86 0.68
CA ALA A 186 -18.17 14.56 1.20
C ALA A 186 -18.98 14.66 2.51
N PHE A 187 -18.63 15.56 3.40
CA PHE A 187 -19.42 15.83 4.61
C PHE A 187 -20.79 16.45 4.32
N GLU A 188 -20.92 17.27 3.27
CA GLU A 188 -22.23 17.74 2.81
C GLU A 188 -23.13 16.58 2.35
N LEU A 189 -22.54 15.54 1.69
CA LEU A 189 -23.26 14.37 1.17
C LEU A 189 -23.49 13.28 2.22
N TYR A 190 -22.60 13.16 3.19
CA TYR A 190 -22.57 12.10 4.21
C TYR A 190 -22.27 12.70 5.60
N PRO A 191 -23.19 13.52 6.14
CA PRO A 191 -22.96 14.22 7.42
C PRO A 191 -22.85 13.30 8.64
N GLU A 192 -23.23 12.03 8.48
CA GLU A 192 -23.12 11.01 9.53
C GLU A 192 -21.69 10.46 9.72
N VAL A 193 -20.79 10.68 8.78
CA VAL A 193 -19.43 10.13 8.84
C VAL A 193 -18.61 10.74 9.99
N ARG A 194 -17.91 9.89 10.72
CA ARG A 194 -17.13 10.28 11.92
C ARG A 194 -15.64 9.89 11.84
N VAL A 195 -15.22 9.21 10.77
CA VAL A 195 -13.83 8.76 10.60
C VAL A 195 -13.38 9.03 9.17
N ALA A 196 -12.20 9.62 9.02
CA ALA A 196 -11.50 9.78 7.76
C ALA A 196 -10.12 9.09 7.84
N VAL A 197 -9.81 8.23 6.88
CA VAL A 197 -8.50 7.58 6.73
C VAL A 197 -7.73 8.31 5.63
N ILE A 198 -6.66 9.00 6.01
CA ILE A 198 -5.88 9.88 5.12
C ILE A 198 -4.51 9.25 4.91
N ALA A 199 -4.14 9.02 3.65
CA ALA A 199 -2.82 8.51 3.29
C ALA A 199 -1.91 9.64 2.80
N HIS A 200 -0.59 9.44 2.95
CA HIS A 200 0.46 10.30 2.42
C HIS A 200 1.20 9.58 1.30
N LEU A 201 0.73 9.80 0.07
CA LEU A 201 1.14 9.04 -1.11
C LEU A 201 2.60 9.26 -1.47
N TYR A 202 3.33 8.17 -1.73
CA TYR A 202 4.73 8.14 -2.20
C TYR A 202 5.72 8.92 -1.32
N GLY A 203 5.35 9.16 -0.06
CA GLY A 203 6.19 9.87 0.90
C GLY A 203 6.00 11.38 0.91
N THR A 204 4.94 11.87 0.28
CA THR A 204 4.58 13.29 0.24
C THR A 204 3.44 13.58 1.23
N PRO A 205 3.61 14.47 2.20
CA PRO A 205 2.53 14.92 3.06
C PRO A 205 1.41 15.61 2.25
N GLY A 206 0.15 15.34 2.58
CA GLY A 206 -0.99 16.06 2.03
C GLY A 206 -1.17 17.45 2.65
N LYS A 207 -2.24 18.16 2.28
CA LYS A 207 -2.65 19.48 2.83
C LYS A 207 -3.23 19.31 4.24
N ILE A 208 -2.37 18.98 5.19
CA ILE A 208 -2.74 18.49 6.54
C ILE A 208 -3.59 19.48 7.31
N ASP A 209 -3.22 20.78 7.32
CA ASP A 209 -3.98 21.79 8.07
C ASP A 209 -5.41 21.94 7.53
N GLU A 210 -5.56 21.94 6.21
CA GLU A 210 -6.87 22.03 5.56
C GLU A 210 -7.72 20.79 5.86
N LEU A 211 -7.15 19.60 5.72
CA LEU A 211 -7.83 18.33 6.02
C LEU A 211 -8.25 18.24 7.49
N ARG A 212 -7.38 18.65 8.41
CA ARG A 212 -7.69 18.71 9.85
C ARG A 212 -8.82 19.69 10.12
N ALA A 213 -8.73 20.89 9.58
CA ALA A 213 -9.77 21.92 9.77
C ALA A 213 -11.14 21.44 9.26
N VAL A 214 -11.19 20.72 8.14
CA VAL A 214 -12.43 20.10 7.66
C VAL A 214 -12.94 19.06 8.66
N CYS A 215 -12.11 18.09 9.05
CA CYS A 215 -12.51 17.04 9.99
C CYS A 215 -12.97 17.60 11.35
N GLU A 216 -12.27 18.60 11.87
CA GLU A 216 -12.61 19.27 13.15
C GLU A 216 -13.99 19.96 13.08
N ARG A 217 -14.31 20.67 12.00
CA ARG A 217 -15.64 21.30 11.82
C ARG A 217 -16.77 20.31 11.86
N HIS A 218 -16.53 19.09 11.36
CA HIS A 218 -17.53 18.03 11.29
C HIS A 218 -17.44 17.02 12.46
N GLY A 219 -16.53 17.23 13.40
CA GLY A 219 -16.32 16.34 14.55
C GLY A 219 -15.87 14.93 14.16
N ALA A 220 -15.12 14.82 13.06
CA ALA A 220 -14.61 13.56 12.55
C ALA A 220 -13.17 13.30 13.02
N MET A 221 -12.89 12.05 13.34
CA MET A 221 -11.57 11.56 13.73
C MET A 221 -10.72 11.27 12.47
N ILE A 222 -9.44 11.59 12.53
CA ILE A 222 -8.47 11.24 11.49
C ILE A 222 -7.70 9.99 11.93
N ILE A 223 -7.64 9.00 11.02
CA ILE A 223 -6.64 7.93 11.01
C ILE A 223 -5.63 8.28 9.92
N GLU A 224 -4.36 8.35 10.29
CA GLU A 224 -3.29 8.69 9.35
C GLU A 224 -2.58 7.43 8.86
N ASP A 225 -2.58 7.20 7.57
CA ASP A 225 -1.74 6.20 6.92
C ASP A 225 -0.42 6.84 6.47
N ALA A 226 0.57 6.77 7.33
CA ALA A 226 1.93 7.23 7.09
C ALA A 226 2.87 6.08 6.65
N ALA A 227 2.31 4.98 6.13
CA ALA A 227 3.09 3.80 5.72
C ALA A 227 4.13 4.08 4.64
N GLU A 228 4.03 5.20 3.93
CA GLU A 228 4.95 5.62 2.89
C GLU A 228 5.77 6.85 3.25
N SER A 229 5.40 7.54 4.32
CA SER A 229 5.92 8.86 4.65
C SER A 229 6.76 8.93 5.93
N LEU A 230 7.20 7.80 6.49
CA LEU A 230 8.10 7.81 7.66
C LEU A 230 9.31 8.71 7.39
N GLY A 231 9.54 9.68 8.28
CA GLY A 231 10.60 10.68 8.17
C GLY A 231 10.25 11.89 7.29
N ALA A 232 9.06 11.92 6.67
CA ALA A 232 8.53 13.14 6.06
C ALA A 232 7.92 14.06 7.14
N SER A 233 7.89 15.37 6.88
CA SER A 233 7.32 16.34 7.81
C SER A 233 6.43 17.38 7.12
N TYR A 234 5.49 17.93 7.88
CA TYR A 234 4.67 19.06 7.51
C TYR A 234 4.78 20.13 8.59
N LYS A 235 5.23 21.33 8.22
CA LYS A 235 5.55 22.44 9.16
C LYS A 235 6.43 22.01 10.34
N GLY A 236 7.41 21.15 10.05
CA GLY A 236 8.36 20.64 11.03
C GLY A 236 7.84 19.51 11.94
N GLN A 237 6.57 19.13 11.85
CA GLN A 237 6.00 17.98 12.56
C GLN A 237 6.04 16.74 11.66
N GLN A 238 6.46 15.61 12.21
CA GLN A 238 6.58 14.35 11.46
C GLN A 238 5.21 13.75 11.10
N THR A 239 5.09 13.19 9.90
CA THR A 239 3.96 12.32 9.55
C THR A 239 3.94 11.10 10.48
N GLY A 240 2.74 10.58 10.76
CA GLY A 240 2.52 9.57 11.80
C GLY A 240 2.10 10.17 13.14
N THR A 241 1.79 11.49 13.19
CA THR A 241 1.36 12.21 14.39
C THR A 241 0.15 13.14 14.18
N PHE A 242 -0.39 13.17 12.96
CA PHE A 242 -1.48 14.11 12.63
C PHE A 242 -2.88 13.55 12.89
N GLY A 243 -3.02 12.23 12.91
CA GLY A 243 -4.26 11.55 13.27
C GLY A 243 -4.35 11.21 14.74
N THR A 244 -5.53 10.83 15.20
CA THR A 244 -5.73 10.23 16.54
C THR A 244 -5.00 8.90 16.65
N TYR A 245 -5.07 8.11 15.57
CA TYR A 245 -4.35 6.86 15.38
C TYR A 245 -3.62 6.90 14.06
N ASN A 246 -2.35 6.50 14.06
CA ASN A 246 -1.49 6.61 12.91
C ASN A 246 -0.78 5.29 12.65
N ALA A 247 -0.46 4.99 11.40
CA ALA A 247 0.19 3.75 11.03
C ALA A 247 1.42 4.01 10.15
N ILE A 248 2.52 3.32 10.47
CA ILE A 248 3.72 3.23 9.63
C ILE A 248 3.98 1.79 9.21
N SER A 249 4.77 1.61 8.15
CA SER A 249 5.10 0.30 7.60
C SER A 249 6.60 0.10 7.43
N PHE A 250 7.06 -1.11 7.75
CA PHE A 250 8.42 -1.59 7.52
C PHE A 250 8.46 -2.73 6.49
N ASN A 251 7.49 -2.77 5.55
CA ASN A 251 7.51 -3.75 4.46
C ASN A 251 8.79 -3.64 3.63
N GLY A 252 9.13 -4.70 2.88
CA GLY A 252 10.41 -4.85 2.19
C GLY A 252 10.84 -3.69 1.29
N ASN A 253 9.90 -2.94 0.72
CA ASN A 253 10.17 -1.83 -0.20
C ASN A 253 10.07 -0.43 0.43
N LYS A 254 9.83 -0.31 1.74
CA LYS A 254 9.67 0.99 2.41
C LYS A 254 11.01 1.69 2.66
N ILE A 255 10.95 2.95 3.08
CA ILE A 255 12.13 3.81 3.28
C ILE A 255 13.18 3.16 4.21
N ILE A 256 12.73 2.47 5.25
CA ILE A 256 13.46 1.47 6.05
C ILE A 256 12.59 0.23 6.17
N THR A 257 13.21 -0.93 6.32
CA THR A 257 12.51 -2.20 6.26
C THR A 257 12.86 -3.16 7.38
N GLY A 258 11.87 -4.01 7.74
CA GLY A 258 12.05 -5.22 8.51
C GLY A 258 11.78 -6.50 7.69
N SER A 259 11.75 -6.39 6.33
CA SER A 259 11.15 -7.37 5.42
C SER A 259 9.62 -7.48 5.56
N ALA A 260 9.12 -7.35 6.76
CA ALA A 260 7.74 -7.20 7.19
C ALA A 260 7.71 -6.20 8.35
N GLY A 261 6.54 -5.99 8.95
CA GLY A 261 6.39 -5.12 10.11
C GLY A 261 5.61 -3.86 9.82
N GLY A 262 5.10 -3.29 10.88
CA GLY A 262 4.41 -2.01 10.92
C GLY A 262 4.25 -1.56 12.37
N MET A 263 3.67 -0.41 12.57
CA MET A 263 3.51 0.14 13.91
C MET A 263 2.28 1.04 13.96
N LEU A 264 1.50 0.90 15.02
CA LEU A 264 0.48 1.87 15.40
C LEU A 264 1.12 2.92 16.29
N LEU A 265 0.87 4.19 16.02
CA LEU A 265 1.36 5.35 16.75
C LEU A 265 0.18 6.16 17.30
N THR A 266 0.27 6.59 18.54
CA THR A 266 -0.77 7.41 19.19
C THR A 266 -0.24 8.13 20.42
N ASP A 267 -0.95 9.16 20.85
CA ASP A 267 -0.71 9.83 22.13
C ASP A 267 -1.65 9.33 23.24
N ASP A 268 -2.59 8.44 22.91
CA ASP A 268 -3.53 7.82 23.83
C ASP A 268 -2.95 6.51 24.38
N LYS A 269 -2.69 6.50 25.70
CA LYS A 269 -2.14 5.34 26.40
C LYS A 269 -3.10 4.15 26.38
N ASP A 270 -4.39 4.41 26.62
CA ASP A 270 -5.38 3.33 26.73
C ASP A 270 -5.60 2.66 25.36
N ALA A 271 -5.58 3.46 24.29
CA ALA A 271 -5.61 2.96 22.93
C ALA A 271 -4.38 2.10 22.61
N ALA A 272 -3.17 2.54 22.99
CA ALA A 272 -1.95 1.78 22.78
C ALA A 272 -1.96 0.46 23.55
N ASP A 273 -2.40 0.46 24.81
CA ASP A 273 -2.51 -0.74 25.63
C ASP A 273 -3.57 -1.71 25.07
N GLN A 274 -4.71 -1.19 24.61
CA GLN A 274 -5.73 -1.99 23.97
C GLN A 274 -5.25 -2.60 22.65
N ALA A 275 -4.53 -1.85 21.81
CA ALA A 275 -3.94 -2.35 20.58
C ALA A 275 -2.91 -3.46 20.87
N ARG A 276 -2.06 -3.26 21.88
CA ARG A 276 -1.09 -4.28 22.32
C ARG A 276 -1.79 -5.55 22.78
N LYS A 277 -2.87 -5.43 23.55
CA LYS A 277 -3.70 -6.55 24.00
C LYS A 277 -4.33 -7.28 22.81
N TRP A 278 -4.97 -6.55 21.89
CA TRP A 278 -5.56 -7.17 20.70
C TRP A 278 -4.54 -7.86 19.81
N SER A 279 -3.33 -7.31 19.69
CA SER A 279 -2.26 -7.90 18.87
C SER A 279 -1.74 -9.24 19.38
N THR A 280 -2.04 -9.60 20.65
CA THR A 280 -1.65 -10.84 21.33
C THR A 280 -2.87 -11.66 21.74
N GLN A 281 -3.82 -11.85 20.82
CA GLN A 281 -5.06 -12.61 20.95
C GLN A 281 -5.99 -12.14 22.08
N SER A 282 -5.89 -10.91 22.58
CA SER A 282 -6.67 -10.38 23.70
C SER A 282 -6.60 -11.26 24.97
N ARG A 283 -5.42 -11.82 25.24
CA ARG A 283 -5.22 -12.66 26.42
C ARG A 283 -5.36 -11.83 27.69
N GLU A 284 -6.11 -12.35 28.67
CA GLU A 284 -6.26 -11.77 30.00
C GLU A 284 -5.11 -12.19 30.92
N ASN A 285 -4.88 -11.40 31.96
CA ASN A 285 -3.94 -11.74 33.03
C ASN A 285 -4.59 -12.71 34.02
N ALA A 286 -4.58 -14.00 33.67
CA ALA A 286 -5.16 -15.08 34.45
C ALA A 286 -4.19 -16.26 34.53
N ALA A 287 -4.42 -17.20 35.47
CA ALA A 287 -3.60 -18.41 35.64
C ALA A 287 -3.72 -19.39 34.46
N TRP A 288 -4.72 -19.23 33.64
CA TRP A 288 -4.99 -19.99 32.41
C TRP A 288 -5.19 -19.04 31.22
N TYR A 289 -5.27 -19.58 30.00
CA TYR A 289 -5.61 -18.77 28.82
C TYR A 289 -7.09 -18.39 28.90
N GLN A 290 -7.32 -17.12 29.21
CA GLN A 290 -8.65 -16.53 29.26
C GLN A 290 -8.74 -15.40 28.23
N HIS A 291 -9.87 -15.31 27.53
CA HIS A 291 -10.13 -14.34 26.49
C HIS A 291 -11.55 -13.80 26.66
N GLU A 292 -11.69 -12.53 26.95
CA GLU A 292 -12.98 -11.82 27.07
C GLU A 292 -13.38 -11.10 25.78
N LYS A 293 -12.42 -10.89 24.90
CA LYS A 293 -12.61 -10.23 23.61
C LYS A 293 -11.86 -10.98 22.51
N VAL A 294 -12.34 -10.83 21.28
CA VAL A 294 -11.61 -11.32 20.10
C VAL A 294 -10.34 -10.49 19.93
N GLY A 295 -9.23 -11.16 19.70
CA GLY A 295 -7.94 -10.56 19.40
C GLY A 295 -7.31 -11.20 18.15
N TYR A 296 -6.07 -10.79 17.86
CA TYR A 296 -5.36 -11.13 16.64
C TYR A 296 -3.94 -11.62 16.97
N ASN A 297 -3.33 -12.32 16.06
CA ASN A 297 -1.90 -12.62 16.10
C ASN A 297 -1.16 -11.57 15.24
N TYR A 298 -1.09 -10.34 15.75
CA TYR A 298 -0.56 -9.17 15.02
C TYR A 298 0.72 -8.61 15.63
N ARG A 299 1.24 -9.18 16.71
CA ARG A 299 2.46 -8.67 17.33
C ARG A 299 3.68 -8.90 16.43
N MET A 300 4.56 -7.91 16.32
CA MET A 300 5.83 -8.04 15.60
C MET A 300 6.71 -9.10 16.26
N SER A 301 7.43 -9.91 15.46
CA SER A 301 8.45 -10.81 16.02
C SER A 301 9.71 -10.04 16.40
N ASN A 302 10.41 -10.53 17.43
CA ASN A 302 11.66 -9.91 17.89
C ASN A 302 12.79 -9.97 16.84
N VAL A 303 12.74 -10.92 15.94
CA VAL A 303 13.68 -11.04 14.80
C VAL A 303 13.44 -9.93 13.78
N ILE A 304 12.19 -9.72 13.36
CA ILE A 304 11.80 -8.62 12.48
C ILE A 304 12.13 -7.27 13.12
N ALA A 305 11.82 -7.13 14.41
CA ALA A 305 12.17 -5.94 15.17
C ALA A 305 13.68 -5.67 15.20
N GLY A 306 14.50 -6.72 15.25
CA GLY A 306 15.96 -6.60 15.17
C GLY A 306 16.41 -6.02 13.83
N VAL A 307 15.80 -6.44 12.71
CA VAL A 307 16.06 -5.84 11.40
C VAL A 307 15.67 -4.37 11.39
N VAL A 308 14.45 -4.04 11.83
CA VAL A 308 13.97 -2.63 11.88
C VAL A 308 14.87 -1.77 12.77
N ARG A 309 15.28 -2.29 13.93
CA ARG A 309 16.19 -1.62 14.87
C ARG A 309 17.51 -1.23 14.18
N GLY A 310 18.08 -2.13 13.38
CA GLY A 310 19.30 -1.89 12.62
C GLY A 310 19.14 -0.85 11.51
N GLN A 311 17.92 -0.62 11.03
CA GLN A 311 17.62 0.30 9.94
C GLN A 311 17.38 1.75 10.41
N PHE A 312 16.83 1.97 11.61
CA PHE A 312 16.49 3.31 12.10
C PHE A 312 17.63 4.33 12.03
N PRO A 313 18.91 3.99 12.37
CA PRO A 313 20.03 4.94 12.28
C PRO A 313 20.26 5.47 10.86
N TYR A 314 19.85 4.74 9.84
CA TYR A 314 20.08 5.06 8.42
C TYR A 314 18.90 5.77 7.75
N LEU A 315 17.79 6.03 8.47
CA LEU A 315 16.60 6.68 7.91
C LEU A 315 16.92 8.01 7.21
N LYS A 316 17.69 8.88 7.87
CA LYS A 316 18.07 10.19 7.30
C LYS A 316 18.96 10.05 6.07
N GLU A 317 19.86 9.08 6.06
CA GLU A 317 20.71 8.76 4.91
C GLU A 317 19.87 8.29 3.73
N HIS A 318 18.92 7.37 3.97
CA HIS A 318 18.01 6.88 2.94
C HIS A 318 17.18 8.02 2.33
N ILE A 319 16.65 8.91 3.16
CA ILE A 319 15.90 10.10 2.68
C ILE A 319 16.79 10.99 1.81
N ALA A 320 18.02 11.25 2.23
CA ALA A 320 18.96 12.06 1.46
C ALA A 320 19.29 11.42 0.10
N GLN A 321 19.50 10.11 0.05
CA GLN A 321 19.74 9.35 -1.19
C GLN A 321 18.51 9.42 -2.10
N LYS A 322 17.30 9.20 -1.56
CA LYS A 322 16.04 9.31 -2.32
C LYS A 322 15.81 10.71 -2.87
N LYS A 323 16.11 11.75 -2.07
CA LYS A 323 16.05 13.14 -2.52
C LYS A 323 17.01 13.40 -3.69
N ALA A 324 18.25 12.91 -3.60
CA ALA A 324 19.22 13.04 -4.69
C ALA A 324 18.74 12.34 -5.98
N ILE A 325 18.11 11.18 -5.86
CA ILE A 325 17.50 10.47 -7.00
C ILE A 325 16.37 11.32 -7.61
N TYR A 326 15.47 11.84 -6.80
CA TYR A 326 14.38 12.70 -7.25
C TYR A 326 14.88 13.95 -7.99
N GLU A 327 15.84 14.66 -7.39
CA GLU A 327 16.42 15.88 -7.97
C GLU A 327 17.12 15.60 -9.32
N ARG A 328 17.84 14.47 -9.42
CA ARG A 328 18.49 14.08 -10.66
C ARG A 328 17.48 13.78 -11.77
N TYR A 329 16.37 13.13 -11.47
CA TYR A 329 15.28 12.94 -12.43
C TYR A 329 14.65 14.28 -12.82
N ARG A 330 14.35 15.14 -11.85
CA ARG A 330 13.79 16.47 -12.11
C ARG A 330 14.66 17.29 -13.06
N GLU A 331 15.96 17.31 -12.83
CA GLU A 331 16.91 18.00 -13.73
C GLU A 331 17.00 17.28 -15.11
N GLY A 332 17.02 15.95 -15.11
CA GLY A 332 17.14 15.16 -16.34
C GLY A 332 15.93 15.24 -17.28
N PHE A 333 14.78 15.64 -16.77
CA PHE A 333 13.52 15.75 -17.53
C PHE A 333 13.01 17.18 -17.70
N LYS A 334 13.73 18.19 -17.28
CA LYS A 334 13.29 19.59 -17.22
C LYS A 334 12.78 20.17 -18.56
N ASP A 335 13.26 19.63 -19.67
CA ASP A 335 12.92 20.02 -21.04
C ASP A 335 11.98 19.04 -21.76
N LEU A 336 11.54 17.99 -21.07
CA LEU A 336 10.51 17.08 -21.54
C LEU A 336 9.11 17.54 -21.13
N PRO A 337 8.07 17.17 -21.88
CA PRO A 337 6.68 17.48 -21.51
C PRO A 337 6.18 16.52 -20.42
N VAL A 338 6.88 16.51 -19.29
CA VAL A 338 6.56 15.69 -18.12
C VAL A 338 6.76 16.49 -16.83
N ARG A 339 6.10 16.10 -15.75
CA ARG A 339 6.26 16.69 -14.42
C ARG A 339 6.53 15.60 -13.40
N MET A 340 7.45 15.88 -12.49
CA MET A 340 7.68 14.99 -11.33
C MET A 340 6.53 15.12 -10.33
N ASN A 341 6.34 14.08 -9.48
CA ASN A 341 5.39 14.14 -8.38
C ASN A 341 5.63 15.40 -7.52
N PRO A 342 4.58 16.22 -7.33
CA PRO A 342 4.69 17.48 -6.64
C PRO A 342 4.70 17.33 -5.12
N PHE A 343 5.07 18.39 -4.42
CA PHE A 343 4.92 18.53 -2.98
C PHE A 343 4.84 20.02 -2.63
N ASP A 344 4.25 20.34 -1.48
CA ASP A 344 4.25 21.70 -0.93
C ASP A 344 5.64 22.04 -0.40
N ALA A 345 6.43 22.72 -1.23
CA ALA A 345 7.81 23.07 -0.89
C ALA A 345 7.95 24.11 0.23
N GLU A 346 6.87 24.83 0.56
CA GLU A 346 6.85 25.83 1.63
C GLU A 346 6.63 25.16 3.01
N ASN A 347 5.72 24.19 3.07
CA ASN A 347 5.26 23.64 4.34
C ASN A 347 5.70 22.18 4.57
N SER A 348 6.15 21.42 3.55
CA SER A 348 6.45 20.01 3.69
C SER A 348 7.85 19.62 3.25
N GLU A 349 8.39 18.62 3.93
CA GLU A 349 9.61 17.92 3.57
C GLU A 349 9.27 16.44 3.31
N PRO A 350 9.12 16.02 2.03
CA PRO A 350 8.89 14.62 1.69
C PRO A 350 10.06 13.71 2.08
N ASN A 351 9.79 12.42 2.27
CA ASN A 351 10.87 11.43 2.35
C ASN A 351 11.33 10.91 0.99
N TYR A 352 10.67 11.34 -0.10
CA TYR A 352 10.99 10.97 -1.48
C TYR A 352 11.01 9.46 -1.74
N TRP A 353 10.17 8.68 -1.03
CA TRP A 353 10.17 7.23 -1.12
C TRP A 353 10.19 6.71 -2.56
N LEU A 354 9.31 7.23 -3.41
CA LEU A 354 9.33 6.96 -4.85
C LEU A 354 9.34 8.27 -5.65
N SER A 355 10.20 8.31 -6.67
CA SER A 355 10.13 9.32 -7.73
C SER A 355 9.10 8.90 -8.75
N CYS A 356 8.16 9.77 -9.07
CA CYS A 356 7.12 9.52 -10.06
C CYS A 356 7.08 10.66 -11.08
N LEU A 357 6.59 10.38 -12.27
CA LEU A 357 6.32 11.40 -13.28
C LEU A 357 4.91 11.26 -13.86
N VAL A 358 4.40 12.39 -14.37
CA VAL A 358 3.17 12.48 -15.17
C VAL A 358 3.51 13.14 -16.50
N ILE A 359 3.05 12.55 -17.59
CA ILE A 359 3.20 13.09 -18.96
C ILE A 359 2.16 14.18 -19.17
N ASP A 360 2.52 15.30 -19.78
CA ASP A 360 1.57 16.36 -20.11
C ASP A 360 0.53 15.84 -21.13
N PRO A 361 -0.73 16.26 -21.05
CA PRO A 361 -1.81 15.69 -21.84
C PRO A 361 -1.54 15.70 -23.36
N GLU A 362 -0.94 16.78 -23.89
CA GLU A 362 -0.63 16.95 -25.30
C GLU A 362 0.51 16.08 -25.80
N ALA A 363 1.35 15.60 -24.88
CA ALA A 363 2.46 14.69 -25.19
C ALA A 363 2.10 13.21 -24.97
N MET A 364 0.85 12.92 -24.63
CA MET A 364 0.35 11.55 -24.57
C MET A 364 0.09 10.98 -25.96
N CYS A 365 0.66 9.81 -26.27
CA CYS A 365 0.21 9.02 -27.40
C CYS A 365 -1.15 8.36 -27.09
N ARG A 366 -1.85 7.90 -28.13
CA ARG A 366 -3.14 7.21 -27.91
C ARG A 366 -2.96 5.94 -27.12
N GLN A 367 -3.71 5.82 -26.03
CA GLN A 367 -3.78 4.61 -25.21
C GLN A 367 -5.22 4.24 -24.86
N VAL A 368 -5.46 2.94 -24.67
CA VAL A 368 -6.71 2.39 -24.14
C VAL A 368 -6.33 1.49 -22.97
N ARG A 369 -6.77 1.83 -21.78
CA ARG A 369 -6.59 1.02 -20.58
C ARG A 369 -7.83 0.19 -20.30
N GLY A 370 -7.68 -1.12 -20.39
CA GLY A 370 -8.66 -2.10 -19.92
C GLY A 370 -8.51 -2.36 -18.43
N GLU A 371 -9.16 -3.41 -17.95
CA GLU A 371 -9.09 -3.81 -16.54
C GLU A 371 -7.73 -4.41 -16.14
N GLN A 372 -7.08 -5.11 -17.06
CA GLN A 372 -5.87 -5.88 -16.80
C GLN A 372 -4.73 -5.55 -17.76
N GLU A 373 -5.02 -4.84 -18.85
CA GLU A 373 -4.05 -4.53 -19.89
C GLU A 373 -4.19 -3.09 -20.36
N SER A 374 -3.15 -2.59 -21.01
CA SER A 374 -3.16 -1.29 -21.69
C SER A 374 -2.60 -1.48 -23.09
N LEU A 375 -3.33 -0.96 -24.08
CA LEU A 375 -2.91 -0.90 -25.48
C LEU A 375 -2.56 0.54 -25.83
N TYR A 376 -1.55 0.75 -26.65
CA TYR A 376 -1.16 2.08 -27.11
C TYR A 376 -0.66 2.05 -28.57
N LEU A 377 -0.72 3.20 -29.20
CA LEU A 377 -0.17 3.42 -30.54
C LEU A 377 0.97 4.44 -30.42
N PRO A 378 2.23 4.06 -30.72
CA PRO A 378 3.34 5.00 -30.74
C PRO A 378 3.10 6.16 -31.70
N GLU A 379 3.39 7.38 -31.29
CA GLU A 379 3.27 8.60 -32.07
C GLU A 379 4.57 9.42 -31.96
N PRO A 380 5.10 10.05 -33.05
CA PRO A 380 6.29 10.89 -32.99
C PRO A 380 6.17 12.00 -31.96
N GLY A 381 7.21 12.19 -31.13
CA GLY A 381 7.24 13.21 -30.06
C GLY A 381 6.32 12.97 -28.88
N LYS A 382 5.60 11.83 -28.83
CA LYS A 382 4.66 11.49 -27.76
C LYS A 382 4.94 10.12 -27.19
N SER A 383 4.54 9.91 -25.94
CA SER A 383 4.65 8.61 -25.27
C SER A 383 3.49 8.36 -24.31
N CYS A 384 3.49 7.21 -23.64
CA CYS A 384 2.56 6.91 -22.55
C CYS A 384 3.26 6.10 -21.47
N PRO A 385 2.69 6.01 -20.26
CA PRO A 385 3.29 5.26 -19.16
C PRO A 385 3.62 3.80 -19.52
N MET A 386 2.78 3.15 -20.31
CA MET A 386 2.98 1.74 -20.69
C MET A 386 4.21 1.57 -21.59
N GLU A 387 4.36 2.42 -22.61
CA GLU A 387 5.54 2.42 -23.51
C GLU A 387 6.84 2.61 -22.71
N ILE A 388 6.87 3.60 -21.80
CA ILE A 388 8.04 3.85 -20.96
C ILE A 388 8.35 2.66 -20.05
N LEU A 389 7.33 2.07 -19.42
CA LEU A 389 7.49 0.92 -18.53
C LEU A 389 8.02 -0.32 -19.27
N GLU A 390 7.49 -0.61 -20.46
CA GLU A 390 7.94 -1.71 -21.30
C GLU A 390 9.37 -1.47 -21.81
N THR A 391 9.70 -0.23 -22.15
CA THR A 391 11.05 0.14 -22.57
C THR A 391 12.05 -0.02 -21.42
N LEU A 392 11.73 0.48 -20.22
CA LEU A 392 12.55 0.26 -19.02
C LEU A 392 12.77 -1.23 -18.73
N ALA A 393 11.71 -2.04 -18.82
CA ALA A 393 11.79 -3.48 -18.57
C ALA A 393 12.73 -4.21 -19.55
N ARG A 394 12.82 -3.78 -20.83
CA ARG A 394 13.78 -4.32 -21.79
C ARG A 394 15.22 -4.09 -21.40
N TYR A 395 15.50 -2.97 -20.76
CA TYR A 395 16.81 -2.63 -20.27
C TYR A 395 17.06 -3.09 -18.82
N ASN A 396 16.23 -4.00 -18.30
CA ASN A 396 16.33 -4.57 -16.95
C ASN A 396 16.19 -3.54 -15.83
N ALA A 397 15.35 -2.52 -16.03
CA ALA A 397 14.97 -1.51 -15.04
C ALA A 397 13.49 -1.60 -14.69
N GLU A 398 13.14 -1.49 -13.41
CA GLU A 398 11.77 -1.64 -12.93
C GLU A 398 11.11 -0.28 -12.68
N GLY A 399 10.14 0.08 -13.52
CA GLY A 399 9.11 1.07 -13.20
C GLY A 399 7.80 0.40 -12.81
N ARG A 400 6.83 1.18 -12.34
CA ARG A 400 5.47 0.73 -12.04
C ARG A 400 4.45 1.78 -12.50
N PRO A 401 3.23 1.38 -12.88
CA PRO A 401 2.15 2.35 -13.03
C PRO A 401 1.93 3.09 -11.70
N ILE A 402 1.47 4.34 -11.76
CA ILE A 402 0.85 4.99 -10.60
C ILE A 402 -0.28 4.08 -10.09
N TRP A 403 -0.54 4.07 -8.81
CA TRP A 403 -1.58 3.22 -8.24
C TRP A 403 -2.93 3.57 -8.82
N LYS A 404 -3.66 2.53 -9.25
CA LYS A 404 -5.02 2.64 -9.73
C LYS A 404 -5.89 3.11 -8.57
N PRO A 405 -6.61 4.23 -8.70
CA PRO A 405 -7.50 4.76 -7.66
C PRO A 405 -8.46 3.72 -7.11
N MET A 406 -8.77 3.80 -5.83
CA MET A 406 -9.60 2.80 -5.13
C MET A 406 -11.01 2.74 -5.69
N HIS A 407 -11.62 3.88 -6.04
CA HIS A 407 -12.95 3.89 -6.66
C HIS A 407 -13.01 3.14 -8.01
N MET A 408 -11.88 3.00 -8.70
CA MET A 408 -11.76 2.25 -9.96
C MET A 408 -11.52 0.75 -9.75
N GLN A 409 -11.21 0.31 -8.54
CA GLN A 409 -10.97 -1.11 -8.26
C GLN A 409 -12.26 -1.91 -8.39
N PRO A 410 -12.24 -3.11 -9.02
CA PRO A 410 -13.43 -3.92 -9.24
C PRO A 410 -14.27 -4.16 -7.98
N ILE A 411 -13.60 -4.38 -6.84
CA ILE A 411 -14.24 -4.63 -5.54
C ILE A 411 -14.99 -3.40 -5.00
N PHE A 412 -14.59 -2.19 -5.40
CA PHE A 412 -15.09 -0.93 -4.84
C PHE A 412 -15.93 -0.09 -5.80
N ARG A 413 -16.26 -0.61 -7.00
CA ARG A 413 -17.03 0.13 -8.01
C ARG A 413 -18.38 0.63 -7.55
N MET A 414 -18.96 -0.01 -6.54
CA MET A 414 -20.28 0.36 -5.99
C MET A 414 -20.19 1.37 -4.86
N ASN A 415 -18.99 1.66 -4.36
CA ASN A 415 -18.79 2.57 -3.24
C ASN A 415 -18.94 4.03 -3.68
N GLY A 416 -19.26 4.90 -2.73
CA GLY A 416 -19.30 6.35 -2.94
C GLY A 416 -17.93 6.87 -3.39
N PHE A 417 -17.93 7.84 -4.29
CA PHE A 417 -16.75 8.60 -4.72
C PHE A 417 -17.12 10.07 -4.82
N VAL A 418 -16.32 10.94 -4.23
CA VAL A 418 -16.60 12.37 -4.12
C VAL A 418 -15.43 13.16 -4.67
N THR A 419 -15.71 14.03 -5.64
CA THR A 419 -14.77 15.00 -6.22
C THR A 419 -15.01 16.38 -5.60
N ARG A 420 -14.18 17.36 -5.95
CA ARG A 420 -14.38 18.76 -5.51
C ARG A 420 -15.69 19.39 -5.99
N GLU A 421 -16.34 18.82 -7.00
CA GLU A 421 -17.65 19.25 -7.47
C GLU A 421 -18.80 18.42 -6.86
N GLY A 422 -18.51 17.49 -5.96
CA GLY A 422 -19.45 16.64 -5.26
C GLY A 422 -19.43 15.19 -5.73
N ASN A 423 -20.60 14.55 -5.87
CA ASN A 423 -20.71 13.13 -6.19
C ASN A 423 -20.12 12.80 -7.57
N GLY A 424 -19.01 12.06 -7.59
CA GLY A 424 -18.32 11.60 -8.80
C GLY A 424 -18.91 10.35 -9.45
N ARG A 425 -20.00 9.76 -8.87
CA ARG A 425 -20.65 8.57 -9.37
C ARG A 425 -21.94 8.86 -10.10
N ALA A 426 -22.18 8.19 -11.22
CA ALA A 426 -23.49 8.12 -11.85
C ALA A 426 -24.43 7.18 -11.06
N ARG A 427 -25.74 7.34 -11.30
CA ARG A 427 -26.77 6.42 -10.75
C ARG A 427 -26.63 4.97 -11.23
N THR A 428 -25.85 4.74 -12.30
CA THR A 428 -25.70 3.46 -13.01
C THR A 428 -24.29 2.85 -12.92
N ASN A 429 -23.50 3.13 -11.92
CA ASN A 429 -22.11 2.66 -11.77
C ASN A 429 -21.12 3.18 -12.83
N ALA A 430 -21.55 3.97 -13.79
CA ALA A 430 -20.63 4.65 -14.69
C ALA A 430 -19.92 5.77 -13.92
N TYR A 431 -18.63 6.00 -14.24
CA TYR A 431 -17.94 7.18 -13.73
C TYR A 431 -18.54 8.41 -14.40
N ILE A 432 -19.21 9.27 -13.66
CA ILE A 432 -19.61 10.59 -14.19
C ILE A 432 -18.35 11.38 -14.49
N ALA A 433 -17.38 11.26 -13.57
CA ALA A 433 -16.12 11.99 -13.65
C ALA A 433 -15.16 11.45 -14.71
N GLY A 434 -15.37 10.23 -15.21
CA GLY A 434 -14.50 9.61 -16.22
C GLY A 434 -14.47 10.40 -17.52
N GLY A 435 -13.43 11.22 -17.71
CA GLY A 435 -13.27 12.11 -18.86
C GLY A 435 -14.09 13.39 -18.81
N ALA A 436 -14.88 13.63 -17.76
CA ALA A 436 -15.55 14.89 -17.53
C ALA A 436 -14.55 15.97 -17.06
N VAL A 437 -14.84 17.21 -17.46
CA VAL A 437 -14.01 18.37 -17.16
C VAL A 437 -14.78 19.28 -16.24
N GLY A 438 -14.13 19.79 -15.21
CA GLY A 438 -14.70 20.75 -14.26
C GLY A 438 -14.87 22.15 -14.85
N SER A 439 -15.42 23.04 -14.06
CA SER A 439 -15.62 24.44 -14.43
C SER A 439 -14.30 25.20 -14.69
N ASP A 440 -13.18 24.69 -14.16
CA ASP A 440 -11.83 25.22 -14.34
C ASP A 440 -11.10 24.63 -15.56
N GLY A 441 -11.77 23.78 -16.35
CA GLY A 441 -11.21 23.12 -17.52
C GLY A 441 -10.30 21.92 -17.22
N LYS A 442 -10.20 21.50 -15.95
CA LYS A 442 -9.39 20.35 -15.54
C LYS A 442 -10.24 19.08 -15.40
N PRO A 443 -9.65 17.89 -15.52
CA PRO A 443 -10.35 16.62 -15.24
C PRO A 443 -11.00 16.64 -13.85
N LEU A 444 -12.27 16.22 -13.78
CA LEU A 444 -13.01 16.11 -12.53
C LEU A 444 -12.50 14.96 -11.66
N ASP A 445 -12.08 13.87 -12.27
CA ASP A 445 -11.49 12.72 -11.62
C ASP A 445 -9.97 12.86 -11.69
N VAL A 446 -9.41 13.54 -10.71
CA VAL A 446 -7.97 13.87 -10.67
C VAL A 446 -7.13 12.62 -10.47
N GLY A 447 -7.58 11.70 -9.61
CA GLY A 447 -6.88 10.43 -9.38
C GLY A 447 -6.80 9.59 -10.64
N MET A 448 -7.88 9.48 -11.41
CA MET A 448 -7.88 8.78 -12.69
C MET A 448 -6.95 9.45 -13.71
N ASP A 449 -6.95 10.78 -13.81
CA ASP A 449 -6.08 11.52 -14.72
C ASP A 449 -4.59 11.26 -14.42
N ILE A 450 -4.18 11.37 -13.15
CA ILE A 450 -2.82 11.08 -12.73
C ILE A 450 -2.46 9.61 -13.01
N PHE A 451 -3.37 8.67 -12.71
CA PHE A 451 -3.16 7.25 -13.00
C PHE A 451 -2.98 6.98 -14.50
N GLN A 452 -3.74 7.65 -15.36
CA GLN A 452 -3.67 7.43 -16.80
C GLN A 452 -2.38 7.93 -17.43
N ARG A 453 -1.80 8.99 -16.89
CA ARG A 453 -0.63 9.69 -17.45
C ARG A 453 0.66 9.46 -16.67
N GLY A 454 0.59 8.83 -15.49
CA GLY A 454 1.70 8.74 -14.56
C GLY A 454 2.32 7.35 -14.43
N LEU A 455 3.58 7.35 -13.99
CA LEU A 455 4.33 6.15 -13.63
C LEU A 455 5.34 6.43 -12.52
N CYS A 456 5.69 5.38 -11.76
CA CYS A 456 6.76 5.39 -10.77
C CYS A 456 8.07 4.96 -11.43
N LEU A 457 9.14 5.69 -11.16
CA LEU A 457 10.48 5.51 -11.71
C LEU A 457 11.35 4.63 -10.79
N PRO A 458 12.37 3.94 -11.31
CA PRO A 458 13.37 3.30 -10.47
C PRO A 458 13.91 4.26 -9.43
N SER A 459 13.76 3.91 -8.16
CA SER A 459 14.11 4.78 -7.02
C SER A 459 14.94 4.05 -5.96
N ASP A 460 15.65 2.98 -6.36
CA ASP A 460 16.46 2.15 -5.46
C ASP A 460 17.71 2.90 -4.96
N ASN A 461 17.95 2.89 -3.66
CA ASN A 461 19.10 3.56 -3.03
C ASN A 461 20.45 3.01 -3.52
N LYS A 462 20.47 1.79 -4.07
CA LYS A 462 21.68 1.14 -4.60
C LYS A 462 21.97 1.48 -6.07
N MET A 463 21.06 2.24 -6.71
CA MET A 463 21.25 2.71 -8.09
C MET A 463 22.37 3.75 -8.14
N THR A 464 23.35 3.55 -9.05
CA THR A 464 24.41 4.55 -9.24
C THR A 464 23.94 5.73 -10.08
N SER A 465 24.66 6.84 -10.00
CA SER A 465 24.38 8.03 -10.81
C SER A 465 24.43 7.74 -12.32
N GLU A 466 25.37 6.92 -12.76
CA GLU A 466 25.53 6.53 -14.18
C GLU A 466 24.36 5.65 -14.65
N GLN A 467 23.88 4.74 -13.78
CA GLN A 467 22.71 3.94 -14.07
C GLN A 467 21.47 4.83 -14.18
N GLN A 468 21.31 5.81 -13.30
CA GLN A 468 20.20 6.74 -13.35
C GLN A 468 20.27 7.64 -14.60
N ASP A 469 21.45 8.12 -15.00
CA ASP A 469 21.63 8.90 -16.23
C ASP A 469 21.26 8.07 -17.48
N THR A 470 21.56 6.78 -17.45
CA THR A 470 21.16 5.87 -18.53
C THR A 470 19.63 5.69 -18.55
N ILE A 471 18.99 5.54 -17.39
CA ILE A 471 17.52 5.48 -17.28
C ILE A 471 16.88 6.77 -17.82
N ILE A 472 17.44 7.93 -17.47
CA ILE A 472 16.98 9.23 -17.99
C ILE A 472 17.05 9.24 -19.53
N LYS A 473 18.17 8.82 -20.12
CA LYS A 473 18.33 8.75 -21.59
C LYS A 473 17.34 7.77 -22.24
N ILE A 474 17.09 6.61 -21.61
CA ILE A 474 16.11 5.63 -22.08
C ILE A 474 14.71 6.25 -22.11
N ILE A 475 14.29 6.94 -21.03
CA ILE A 475 12.97 7.58 -20.96
C ILE A 475 12.89 8.72 -21.99
N ARG A 476 13.92 9.54 -22.13
CA ARG A 476 13.97 10.60 -23.13
C ARG A 476 13.80 10.06 -24.55
N SER A 477 14.35 8.88 -24.85
CA SER A 477 14.21 8.26 -26.18
C SER A 477 12.77 7.87 -26.54
N CYS A 478 11.88 7.72 -25.55
CA CYS A 478 10.46 7.47 -25.77
C CYS A 478 9.70 8.71 -26.31
N PHE A 479 10.31 9.90 -26.25
CA PHE A 479 9.73 11.16 -26.74
C PHE A 479 10.46 11.70 -28.00
N ASN A 480 11.42 10.96 -28.56
CA ASN A 480 12.09 11.37 -29.78
C ASN A 480 11.24 11.09 -31.02
N ASP A 481 11.44 11.88 -32.07
CA ASP A 481 10.82 11.72 -33.39
C ASP A 481 11.33 10.49 -34.15
#